data_ac982287fda6c4ac31fc2813d86b6dcf
#
_entry.id   ac982287fda6c4ac31fc2813d86b6dcf
#
_cell.length_a   1.000
_cell.length_b   1.000
_cell.length_c   1.000
_cell.angle_alpha   90.00
_cell.angle_beta   90.00
_cell.angle_gamma   90.00
#
_symmetry.space_group_name_H-M   'P 1'
#
loop_
_entity.id
_entity.type
_entity.pdbx_description
1 polymer ?
#
loop_
_entity_poly.entity_id
_entity_poly.type
_entity_poly.pdbx_seq_one_letter_code
_entity_poly.pdbx_strand_id
1 'polypeptide(L)'
;MAWKKSLHSWLHESVAAAGKPQHLEALRLQLHEALLRCEGPMCERMHWRIDAACTAQHLWLLRGEIFQLVSRQFCQEEAARRINALLPAFSGRLPERMLARVQGS
;
A
#
# COMPACT_ATOMS: atom_id res chain seq x y z
N MET A 1 -23.96 3.10 -22.28
CA MET A 1 -24.62 2.49 -21.16
C MET A 1 -24.80 3.45 -20.02
N ALA A 2 -25.88 4.14 -20.05
CA ALA A 2 -26.16 5.16 -19.06
C ALA A 2 -26.25 4.58 -17.65
N TRP A 3 -26.90 3.44 -17.50
CA TRP A 3 -27.04 2.84 -16.18
C TRP A 3 -25.68 2.46 -15.60
N LYS A 4 -24.80 2.01 -16.45
CA LYS A 4 -23.48 1.61 -16.01
C LYS A 4 -22.67 2.80 -15.52
N LYS A 5 -22.75 3.90 -16.24
CA LYS A 5 -22.09 5.11 -15.82
C LYS A 5 -22.68 5.64 -14.53
N SER A 6 -23.98 5.56 -14.41
CA SER A 6 -24.65 6.03 -13.21
C SER A 6 -24.23 5.23 -11.99
N LEU A 7 -24.19 3.91 -12.15
CA LEU A 7 -23.76 3.04 -11.07
C LEU A 7 -22.31 3.33 -10.69
N HIS A 8 -21.48 3.47 -11.70
CA HIS A 8 -20.06 3.77 -11.46
C HIS A 8 -19.90 5.09 -10.72
N SER A 9 -20.64 6.08 -11.12
CA SER A 9 -20.60 7.39 -10.49
C SER A 9 -21.01 7.30 -9.03
N TRP A 10 -22.04 6.54 -8.73
CA TRP A 10 -22.50 6.35 -7.36
C TRP A 10 -21.43 5.69 -6.51
N LEU A 11 -20.80 4.65 -7.03
CA LEU A 11 -19.73 3.97 -6.32
C LEU A 11 -18.54 4.90 -6.08
N HIS A 12 -18.25 5.70 -7.09
CA HIS A 12 -17.15 6.65 -6.98
C HIS A 12 -17.39 7.65 -5.87
N GLU A 13 -18.60 8.14 -5.77
CA GLU A 13 -18.94 9.09 -4.71
C GLU A 13 -18.82 8.44 -3.33
N SER A 14 -19.23 7.20 -3.21
CA SER A 14 -19.10 6.49 -1.95
C SER A 14 -17.63 6.34 -1.56
N VAL A 15 -16.80 6.00 -2.52
CA VAL A 15 -15.38 5.84 -2.28
C VAL A 15 -14.76 7.19 -1.91
N ALA A 16 -15.15 8.25 -2.59
CA ALA A 16 -14.64 9.57 -2.30
C ALA A 16 -15.00 10.02 -0.89
N ALA A 17 -16.19 9.64 -0.44
CA ALA A 17 -16.62 9.97 0.91
C ALA A 17 -15.81 9.22 1.96
N ALA A 18 -15.43 7.99 1.66
CA ALA A 18 -14.65 7.18 2.57
C ALA A 18 -13.17 7.51 2.51
N GLY A 19 -12.70 8.03 1.38
CA GLY A 19 -11.30 8.37 1.18
C GLY A 19 -11.08 8.73 -0.26
N LYS A 20 -10.32 9.75 -0.50
CA LYS A 20 -10.13 10.25 -1.86
C LYS A 20 -9.34 9.26 -2.69
N PRO A 21 -9.80 8.94 -3.91
CA PRO A 21 -9.08 7.98 -4.76
C PRO A 21 -7.64 8.39 -5.05
N GLN A 22 -7.35 9.68 -5.14
CA GLN A 22 -6.00 10.14 -5.37
C GLN A 22 -5.07 9.74 -4.23
N HIS A 23 -5.58 9.74 -3.00
CA HIS A 23 -4.78 9.34 -1.87
C HIS A 23 -4.43 7.86 -1.93
N LEU A 24 -5.38 7.03 -2.33
CA LEU A 24 -5.12 5.60 -2.47
C LEU A 24 -4.11 5.33 -3.56
N GLU A 25 -4.21 6.05 -4.67
CA GLU A 25 -3.24 5.87 -5.75
C GLU A 25 -1.83 6.23 -5.28
N ALA A 26 -1.71 7.34 -4.55
CA ALA A 26 -0.42 7.73 -4.03
C ALA A 26 0.15 6.69 -3.07
N LEU A 27 -0.72 6.13 -2.22
CA LEU A 27 -0.30 5.11 -1.28
C LEU A 27 0.12 3.82 -2.00
N ARG A 28 -0.64 3.43 -3.03
CA ARG A 28 -0.29 2.26 -3.82
C ARG A 28 1.08 2.43 -4.46
N LEU A 29 1.33 3.61 -5.01
CA LEU A 29 2.60 3.89 -5.64
C LEU A 29 3.75 3.75 -4.64
N GLN A 30 3.56 4.24 -3.42
CA GLN A 30 4.57 4.10 -2.39
C GLN A 30 4.87 2.64 -2.08
N LEU A 31 3.82 1.81 -2.02
CA LEU A 31 4.02 0.39 -1.76
C LEU A 31 4.70 -0.31 -2.93
N HIS A 32 4.35 0.06 -4.16
CA HIS A 32 5.05 -0.49 -5.33
C HIS A 32 6.53 -0.11 -5.29
N GLU A 33 6.84 1.11 -4.89
CA GLU A 33 8.22 1.54 -4.78
C GLU A 33 8.99 0.79 -3.70
N ALA A 34 8.30 0.37 -2.65
CA ALA A 34 8.94 -0.43 -1.61
C ALA A 34 9.40 -1.78 -2.14
N LEU A 35 8.84 -2.23 -3.26
CA LEU A 35 9.24 -3.48 -3.90
C LEU A 35 10.22 -3.27 -5.04
N LEU A 36 10.81 -2.09 -5.14
CA LEU A 36 11.73 -1.78 -6.23
C LEU A 36 12.87 -2.79 -6.27
N ARG A 37 13.10 -3.36 -7.45
CA ARG A 37 14.13 -4.36 -7.69
C ARG A 37 13.91 -5.70 -7.02
N CYS A 38 12.75 -5.91 -6.40
CA CYS A 38 12.35 -7.23 -5.97
C CYS A 38 11.83 -7.98 -7.17
N GLU A 39 12.20 -9.26 -7.29
CA GLU A 39 11.86 -10.06 -8.45
C GLU A 39 11.19 -11.36 -8.05
N GLY A 40 10.50 -11.96 -9.01
CA GLY A 40 9.92 -13.27 -8.82
C GLY A 40 8.42 -13.25 -8.65
N PRO A 41 7.80 -14.45 -8.70
CA PRO A 41 6.34 -14.55 -8.68
C PRO A 41 5.70 -13.97 -7.42
N MET A 42 6.38 -14.10 -6.28
CA MET A 42 5.83 -13.58 -5.04
C MET A 42 5.74 -12.06 -5.08
N CYS A 43 6.74 -11.40 -5.66
CA CYS A 43 6.72 -9.96 -5.78
C CYS A 43 5.65 -9.52 -6.77
N GLU A 44 5.51 -10.24 -7.87
CA GLU A 44 4.46 -9.92 -8.84
C GLU A 44 3.09 -10.04 -8.21
N ARG A 45 2.88 -11.09 -7.43
CA ARG A 45 1.61 -11.27 -6.74
C ARG A 45 1.35 -10.13 -5.75
N MET A 46 2.41 -9.68 -5.08
CA MET A 46 2.27 -8.58 -4.14
C MET A 46 1.85 -7.30 -4.85
N HIS A 47 2.43 -7.02 -6.03
CA HIS A 47 2.00 -5.86 -6.80
C HIS A 47 0.51 -5.92 -7.14
N TRP A 48 0.01 -7.10 -7.47
CA TRP A 48 -1.41 -7.27 -7.74
C TRP A 48 -2.25 -7.02 -6.50
N ARG A 49 -1.79 -7.50 -5.36
CA ARG A 49 -2.53 -7.30 -4.11
C ARG A 49 -2.55 -5.82 -3.72
N ILE A 50 -1.48 -5.10 -3.98
CA ILE A 50 -1.45 -3.67 -3.75
C ILE A 50 -2.51 -2.98 -4.59
N ASP A 51 -2.58 -3.33 -5.87
CA ASP A 51 -3.55 -2.72 -6.77
C ASP A 51 -4.99 -3.09 -6.41
N ALA A 52 -5.20 -4.24 -5.80
CA ALA A 52 -6.53 -4.69 -5.43
C ALA A 52 -7.00 -4.11 -4.10
N ALA A 53 -6.11 -3.55 -3.31
CA ALA A 53 -6.49 -3.01 -2.01
C ALA A 53 -7.34 -1.75 -2.17
N CYS A 54 -8.39 -1.64 -1.37
CA CYS A 54 -9.37 -0.57 -1.51
C CYS A 54 -9.32 0.47 -0.40
N THR A 55 -8.53 0.24 0.64
CA THR A 55 -8.45 1.18 1.77
C THR A 55 -7.00 1.38 2.18
N ALA A 56 -6.75 2.50 2.83
CA ALA A 56 -5.42 2.76 3.36
C ALA A 56 -5.02 1.71 4.39
N GLN A 57 -5.97 1.27 5.19
CA GLN A 57 -5.70 0.24 6.19
C GLN A 57 -5.30 -1.07 5.53
N HIS A 58 -6.00 -1.46 4.48
CA HIS A 58 -5.67 -2.68 3.76
C HIS A 58 -4.24 -2.61 3.19
N LEU A 59 -3.92 -1.46 2.58
CA LEU A 59 -2.57 -1.26 2.05
C LEU A 59 -1.53 -1.36 3.16
N TRP A 60 -1.81 -0.73 4.30
CA TRP A 60 -0.87 -0.75 5.41
C TRP A 60 -0.64 -2.16 5.94
N LEU A 61 -1.67 -3.00 5.92
CA LEU A 61 -1.55 -4.37 6.39
C LEU A 61 -0.63 -5.23 5.50
N LEU A 62 -0.40 -4.82 4.27
CA LEU A 62 0.49 -5.55 3.38
C LEU A 62 1.97 -5.33 3.70
N ARG A 63 2.29 -4.35 4.53
CA ARG A 63 3.70 -3.99 4.76
C ARG A 63 4.53 -5.12 5.36
N GLY A 64 3.91 -5.97 6.17
CA GLY A 64 4.62 -7.09 6.78
C GLY A 64 5.13 -8.08 5.76
N GLU A 65 4.30 -8.38 4.78
CA GLU A 65 4.72 -9.28 3.72
C GLU A 65 5.73 -8.63 2.80
N ILE A 66 5.57 -7.33 2.55
CA ILE A 66 6.54 -6.60 1.75
C ILE A 66 7.90 -6.61 2.46
N PHE A 67 7.89 -6.40 3.78
CA PHE A 67 9.11 -6.48 4.56
C PHE A 67 9.79 -7.84 4.36
N GLN A 68 9.02 -8.92 4.42
CA GLN A 68 9.57 -10.25 4.24
C GLN A 68 10.19 -10.44 2.86
N LEU A 69 9.50 -9.97 1.83
CA LEU A 69 10.00 -10.11 0.47
C LEU A 69 11.31 -9.34 0.28
N VAL A 70 11.36 -8.11 0.75
CA VAL A 70 12.56 -7.29 0.62
C VAL A 70 13.69 -7.87 1.47
N SER A 71 13.35 -8.31 2.68
CA SER A 71 14.34 -8.87 3.59
C SER A 71 15.02 -10.10 2.99
N ARG A 72 14.25 -10.93 2.30
CA ARG A 72 14.80 -12.15 1.70
C ARG A 72 15.70 -11.84 0.50
N GLN A 73 15.37 -10.83 -0.27
CA GLN A 73 16.11 -10.53 -1.49
C GLN A 73 17.27 -9.57 -1.25
N PHE A 74 17.19 -8.78 -0.19
CA PHE A 74 18.25 -7.84 0.14
C PHE A 74 18.77 -8.09 1.55
N CYS A 75 18.17 -7.43 2.54
CA CYS A 75 18.50 -7.64 3.95
C CYS A 75 17.45 -6.97 4.81
N GLN A 76 17.47 -7.26 6.11
CA GLN A 76 16.48 -6.69 7.02
C GLN A 76 16.62 -5.19 7.17
N GLU A 77 17.84 -4.68 7.11
CA GLU A 77 18.03 -3.23 7.20
C GLU A 77 17.41 -2.50 6.04
N GLU A 78 17.59 -3.04 4.84
CA GLU A 78 16.98 -2.44 3.65
C GLU A 78 15.47 -2.53 3.73
N ALA A 79 14.95 -3.66 4.19
CA ALA A 79 13.51 -3.82 4.35
C ALA A 79 12.94 -2.80 5.34
N ALA A 80 13.62 -2.64 6.48
CA ALA A 80 13.18 -1.67 7.48
C ALA A 80 13.22 -0.25 6.93
N ARG A 81 14.26 0.08 6.19
CA ARG A 81 14.39 1.41 5.59
C ARG A 81 13.22 1.70 4.65
N ARG A 82 12.88 0.72 3.80
CA ARG A 82 11.79 0.89 2.83
C ARG A 82 10.44 0.99 3.51
N ILE A 83 10.20 0.16 4.52
CA ILE A 83 8.91 0.20 5.24
C ILE A 83 8.78 1.50 6.02
N ASN A 84 9.86 1.93 6.69
CA ASN A 84 9.80 3.18 7.43
C ASN A 84 9.60 4.38 6.52
N ALA A 85 10.06 4.29 5.28
CA ALA A 85 9.84 5.36 4.30
C ALA A 85 8.37 5.53 3.94
N LEU A 86 7.53 4.53 4.25
CA LEU A 86 6.10 4.63 3.99
C LEU A 86 5.37 5.48 5.05
N LEU A 87 5.96 5.65 6.22
CA LEU A 87 5.28 6.31 7.33
C LEU A 87 4.72 7.69 6.98
N PRO A 88 5.49 8.58 6.33
CA PRO A 88 4.95 9.90 6.01
C PRO A 88 3.70 9.83 5.13
N ALA A 89 3.66 8.88 4.19
CA ALA A 89 2.52 8.76 3.29
C ALA A 89 1.26 8.32 4.00
N PHE A 90 1.40 7.49 5.04
CA PHE A 90 0.25 6.98 5.78
C PHE A 90 -0.11 7.82 6.99
N SER A 91 0.75 8.74 7.37
CA SER A 91 0.50 9.62 8.50
C SER A 91 -0.76 10.45 8.23
N GLY A 92 -1.64 10.53 9.23
CA GLY A 92 -2.89 11.25 9.08
C GLY A 92 -4.00 10.46 8.42
N ARG A 93 -3.70 9.28 7.87
CA ARG A 93 -4.70 8.42 7.24
C ARG A 93 -5.03 7.19 8.07
N LEU A 94 -4.23 6.93 9.08
CA LEU A 94 -4.40 5.81 9.99
C LEU A 94 -4.15 6.28 11.40
N PRO A 95 -4.70 5.59 12.41
CA PRO A 95 -4.38 5.91 13.80
C PRO A 95 -2.89 5.79 14.05
N GLU A 96 -2.34 6.70 14.85
CA GLU A 96 -0.90 6.70 15.09
C GLU A 96 -0.39 5.40 15.69
N ARG A 97 -1.22 4.72 16.48
CA ARG A 97 -0.82 3.46 17.08
C ARG A 97 -0.50 2.38 16.04
N MET A 98 -0.97 2.56 14.81
CA MET A 98 -0.69 1.63 13.73
C MET A 98 0.59 1.96 12.99
N LEU A 99 1.19 3.10 13.25
CA LEU A 99 2.33 3.62 12.50
C LEU A 99 3.65 3.41 13.23
N ALA A 100 3.86 2.22 13.74
CA ALA A 100 5.11 1.91 14.44
C ALA A 100 6.25 1.73 13.46
N ARG A 101 7.41 2.24 13.81
CA ARG A 101 8.61 2.08 13.00
C ARG A 101 9.14 0.66 13.12
N VAL A 102 9.69 0.16 12.03
CA VAL A 102 10.29 -1.17 11.99
C VAL A 102 11.76 -1.04 12.34
N GLN A 103 12.25 -1.97 13.15
CA GLN A 103 13.65 -2.04 13.48
C GLN A 103 14.30 -3.14 12.66
N GLY A 104 15.37 -2.80 11.94
CA GLY A 104 16.05 -3.74 11.09
C GLY A 104 17.32 -4.23 11.77
N SER A 105 17.22 -5.23 12.54
CA SER A 105 18.42 -5.75 13.22
C SER A 105 18.93 -7.00 12.56
#